data_212a02f541b26c0defb95e4106a83b4b
#
_entry.id   212a02f541b26c0defb95e4106a83b4b
#
_cell.length_a   1.000
_cell.length_b   1.000
_cell.length_c   1.000
_cell.angle_alpha   90.00
_cell.angle_beta   90.00
_cell.angle_gamma   90.00
#
_symmetry.space_group_name_H-M   'P 1'
#
loop_
_entity.id
_entity.type
_entity.pdbx_description
1 polymer ?
#
loop_
_entity_poly.entity_id
_entity_poly.type
_entity_poly.pdbx_seq_one_letter_code
_entity_poly.pdbx_strand_id
1 'polypeptide(L)'
;MVKNNILIFALIFIFILIFAIRASTFGVYNLDLNKSYNAYKKDYMSKDGRIMDPERDNSTTSEGQAYMLIMSHALNDKKTFDLVYTWTKNNLSRKDKLFAWLWGKNQDGKYQILDNNSASDADIDIAFCLLSAYEQWNDEKYLKEAVPIIQAIWDKETKRVGNHLILMPGVKQTTSEKIEVNPSYFSPYSFRLFQKYDDKHDWNELVDSSYFYLSAVMSKTRTGLPPNWFLIQNGQIIIEDSKRGDFSYDAIRVFWRVYSDYKRTGEKRAVPILEKVNFFIDKWKTTQKLYTNYQSNGELRDKDEFVGSIAILIPVIKLYDKKTAAEIYKSEIVPYFAKDGYWQNKHNYYARNLLWFGEYMYTNKSLLK
;
A
#
# COMPACT_ATOMS: atom_id res chain seq x y z
N MET A 1 -14.92 -57.03 -28.21
CA MET A 1 -15.59 -55.91 -27.50
C MET A 1 -14.99 -55.59 -26.10
N VAL A 2 -14.64 -56.57 -25.25
CA VAL A 2 -14.14 -56.31 -23.90
C VAL A 2 -12.78 -55.56 -23.83
N LYS A 3 -11.84 -55.81 -24.72
CA LYS A 3 -10.52 -55.17 -24.74
C LYS A 3 -10.56 -53.66 -25.05
N ASN A 4 -11.50 -53.21 -25.91
CA ASN A 4 -11.63 -51.79 -26.22
C ASN A 4 -12.23 -50.97 -25.06
N ASN A 5 -13.13 -51.59 -24.27
CA ASN A 5 -13.70 -50.90 -23.12
C ASN A 5 -12.67 -50.69 -22.01
N ILE A 6 -11.74 -51.61 -21.78
CA ILE A 6 -10.66 -51.48 -20.78
C ILE A 6 -9.73 -50.35 -21.15
N LEU A 7 -9.39 -50.17 -22.45
CA LEU A 7 -8.51 -49.10 -22.91
C LEU A 7 -9.18 -47.73 -22.74
N ILE A 8 -10.49 -47.62 -23.01
CA ILE A 8 -11.26 -46.37 -22.83
C ILE A 8 -11.33 -45.98 -21.35
N PHE A 9 -11.59 -46.96 -20.45
CA PHE A 9 -11.61 -46.72 -19.01
C PHE A 9 -10.23 -46.30 -18.48
N ALA A 10 -9.14 -46.89 -18.94
CA ALA A 10 -7.77 -46.50 -18.58
C ALA A 10 -7.44 -45.08 -19.03
N LEU A 11 -7.82 -44.67 -20.25
CA LEU A 11 -7.62 -43.32 -20.77
C LEU A 11 -8.46 -42.26 -19.98
N ILE A 12 -9.71 -42.61 -19.64
CA ILE A 12 -10.54 -41.72 -18.82
C ILE A 12 -9.96 -41.59 -17.41
N PHE A 13 -9.44 -42.67 -16.82
CA PHE A 13 -8.83 -42.64 -15.48
C PHE A 13 -7.52 -41.85 -15.49
N ILE A 14 -6.69 -41.96 -16.53
CA ILE A 14 -5.50 -41.16 -16.72
C ILE A 14 -5.86 -39.69 -16.92
N PHE A 15 -6.91 -39.37 -17.66
CA PHE A 15 -7.39 -38.00 -17.89
C PHE A 15 -7.92 -37.38 -16.58
N ILE A 16 -8.67 -38.14 -15.79
CA ILE A 16 -9.17 -37.73 -14.47
C ILE A 16 -7.99 -37.55 -13.49
N LEU A 17 -7.00 -38.44 -13.53
CA LEU A 17 -5.81 -38.34 -12.70
C LEU A 17 -4.96 -37.13 -13.07
N ILE A 18 -4.77 -36.84 -14.35
CA ILE A 18 -4.06 -35.65 -14.86
C ILE A 18 -4.85 -34.39 -14.50
N PHE A 19 -6.18 -34.42 -14.58
CA PHE A 19 -7.05 -33.30 -14.18
C PHE A 19 -7.04 -33.08 -12.66
N ALA A 20 -7.05 -34.15 -11.88
CA ALA A 20 -6.93 -34.09 -10.41
C ALA A 20 -5.52 -33.63 -9.98
N ILE A 21 -4.46 -34.07 -10.65
CA ILE A 21 -3.09 -33.59 -10.42
C ILE A 21 -2.96 -32.12 -10.85
N ARG A 22 -3.55 -31.69 -11.97
CA ARG A 22 -3.61 -30.27 -12.37
C ARG A 22 -4.47 -29.45 -11.43
N ALA A 23 -5.60 -29.97 -10.93
CA ALA A 23 -6.42 -29.29 -9.94
C ALA A 23 -5.74 -29.19 -8.57
N SER A 24 -4.95 -30.21 -8.18
CA SER A 24 -4.18 -30.18 -6.93
C SER A 24 -2.91 -29.32 -7.01
N THR A 25 -2.38 -29.08 -8.22
CA THR A 25 -1.27 -28.11 -8.42
C THR A 25 -1.74 -26.68 -8.51
N PHE A 26 -3.02 -26.42 -8.70
CA PHE A 26 -3.69 -25.14 -8.45
C PHE A 26 -4.35 -25.15 -7.06
N GLY A 27 -3.69 -25.72 -6.06
CA GLY A 27 -4.06 -25.48 -4.68
C GLY A 27 -4.12 -23.96 -4.48
N VAL A 28 -5.33 -23.44 -4.35
CA VAL A 28 -5.56 -22.08 -3.89
C VAL A 28 -4.97 -22.07 -2.48
N TYR A 29 -3.71 -21.66 -2.35
CA TYR A 29 -3.15 -21.34 -1.04
C TYR A 29 -3.93 -20.13 -0.55
N ASN A 30 -5.08 -20.39 0.09
CA ASN A 30 -5.84 -19.36 0.75
C ASN A 30 -5.10 -19.03 2.05
N LEU A 31 -4.34 -17.95 2.02
CA LEU A 31 -3.99 -17.27 3.24
C LEU A 31 -5.29 -16.95 3.99
N ASP A 32 -5.36 -17.36 5.23
CA ASP A 32 -6.43 -16.92 6.12
C ASP A 32 -6.10 -15.51 6.60
N LEU A 33 -6.65 -14.51 5.92
CA LEU A 33 -6.46 -13.09 6.26
C LEU A 33 -6.82 -12.79 7.72
N ASN A 34 -7.80 -13.49 8.29
CA ASN A 34 -8.16 -13.32 9.71
C ASN A 34 -7.08 -13.87 10.63
N LYS A 35 -6.49 -15.02 10.32
CA LYS A 35 -5.37 -15.57 11.10
C LYS A 35 -4.14 -14.67 11.02
N SER A 36 -3.81 -14.20 9.81
CA SER A 36 -2.70 -13.27 9.59
C SER A 36 -2.91 -11.95 10.34
N TYR A 37 -4.12 -11.40 10.30
CA TYR A 37 -4.52 -10.21 11.05
C TYR A 37 -4.42 -10.41 12.56
N ASN A 38 -4.91 -11.54 13.09
CA ASN A 38 -4.83 -11.83 14.51
C ASN A 38 -3.39 -12.05 14.98
N ALA A 39 -2.54 -12.69 14.16
CA ALA A 39 -1.12 -12.78 14.42
C ALA A 39 -0.45 -11.40 14.44
N TYR A 40 -0.78 -10.52 13.48
CA TYR A 40 -0.29 -9.15 13.45
C TYR A 40 -0.66 -8.38 14.74
N LYS A 41 -1.93 -8.45 15.16
CA LYS A 41 -2.38 -7.84 16.43
C LYS A 41 -1.59 -8.37 17.63
N LYS A 42 -1.39 -9.68 17.69
CA LYS A 42 -0.64 -10.31 18.77
C LYS A 42 0.82 -9.83 18.83
N ASP A 43 1.47 -9.68 17.68
CA ASP A 43 2.88 -9.36 17.59
C ASP A 43 3.18 -7.86 17.75
N TYR A 44 2.29 -6.99 17.26
CA TYR A 44 2.58 -5.55 17.12
C TYR A 44 1.60 -4.62 17.83
N MET A 45 0.43 -5.08 18.28
CA MET A 45 -0.55 -4.21 18.92
C MET A 45 -0.54 -4.36 20.44
N SER A 46 -0.39 -3.25 21.14
CA SER A 46 -0.58 -3.19 22.60
C SER A 46 -2.06 -3.29 22.99
N LYS A 47 -2.33 -3.52 24.27
CA LYS A 47 -3.71 -3.66 24.79
C LYS A 47 -4.55 -2.41 24.63
N ASP A 48 -3.94 -1.24 24.54
CA ASP A 48 -4.60 0.07 24.39
C ASP A 48 -4.73 0.52 22.93
N GLY A 49 -4.30 -0.29 21.94
CA GLY A 49 -4.46 -0.01 20.51
C GLY A 49 -3.27 0.65 19.82
N ARG A 50 -2.16 0.77 20.51
CA ARG A 50 -0.91 1.27 19.95
C ARG A 50 -0.29 0.20 19.05
N ILE A 51 0.16 0.56 17.86
CA ILE A 51 0.94 -0.29 16.96
C ILE A 51 2.42 0.02 17.14
N MET A 52 3.20 -0.99 17.41
CA MET A 52 4.61 -0.88 17.77
C MET A 52 5.49 -1.45 16.66
N ASP A 53 6.55 -0.74 16.31
CA ASP A 53 7.60 -1.22 15.42
C ASP A 53 8.81 -1.72 16.24
N PRO A 54 9.00 -3.04 16.37
CA PRO A 54 10.12 -3.60 17.16
C PRO A 54 11.50 -3.23 16.61
N GLU A 55 11.59 -2.91 15.31
CA GLU A 55 12.86 -2.56 14.66
C GLU A 55 13.25 -1.11 14.91
N ARG A 56 12.30 -0.31 15.44
CA ARG A 56 12.52 1.09 15.83
C ARG A 56 12.31 1.29 17.33
N ASP A 57 12.88 0.44 18.15
CA ASP A 57 12.74 0.48 19.61
C ASP A 57 11.27 0.56 20.08
N ASN A 58 10.41 -0.24 19.46
CA ASN A 58 8.97 -0.23 19.68
C ASN A 58 8.34 1.16 19.56
N SER A 59 8.86 2.03 18.70
CA SER A 59 8.22 3.30 18.38
C SER A 59 6.93 3.07 17.57
N THR A 60 6.12 4.11 17.46
CA THR A 60 4.86 4.09 16.72
C THR A 60 4.88 5.19 15.67
N THR A 61 4.54 4.85 14.44
CA THR A 61 4.33 5.83 13.37
C THR A 61 2.84 6.02 13.12
N SER A 62 2.45 7.21 12.67
CA SER A 62 1.07 7.46 12.21
C SER A 62 0.69 6.54 11.04
N GLU A 63 1.66 6.19 10.17
CA GLU A 63 1.48 5.21 9.08
C GLU A 63 1.08 3.84 9.62
N GLY A 64 1.77 3.34 10.66
CA GLY A 64 1.45 2.05 11.26
C GLY A 64 0.07 2.01 11.90
N GLN A 65 -0.34 3.10 12.55
CA GLN A 65 -1.69 3.25 13.08
C GLN A 65 -2.72 3.24 11.93
N ALA A 66 -2.47 3.99 10.85
CA ALA A 66 -3.33 4.02 9.67
C ALA A 66 -3.48 2.64 9.01
N TYR A 67 -2.40 1.89 8.89
CA TYR A 67 -2.44 0.54 8.32
C TYR A 67 -3.30 -0.42 9.15
N MET A 68 -3.25 -0.31 10.48
CA MET A 68 -4.12 -1.12 11.33
C MET A 68 -5.58 -0.69 11.24
N LEU A 69 -5.87 0.60 11.05
CA LEU A 69 -7.23 1.08 10.76
C LEU A 69 -7.74 0.49 9.44
N ILE A 70 -6.93 0.46 8.39
CA ILE A 70 -7.27 -0.18 7.10
C ILE A 70 -7.62 -1.67 7.32
N MET A 71 -6.75 -2.42 8.00
CA MET A 71 -6.94 -3.86 8.23
C MET A 71 -8.20 -4.15 9.03
N SER A 72 -8.42 -3.42 10.13
CA SER A 72 -9.57 -3.62 11.01
C SER A 72 -10.89 -3.24 10.33
N HIS A 73 -10.91 -2.16 9.54
CA HIS A 73 -12.05 -1.79 8.72
C HIS A 73 -12.36 -2.86 7.66
N ALA A 74 -11.35 -3.31 6.92
CA ALA A 74 -11.50 -4.30 5.85
C ALA A 74 -12.04 -5.65 6.36
N LEU A 75 -11.75 -6.00 7.62
CA LEU A 75 -12.25 -7.20 8.30
C LEU A 75 -13.50 -6.96 9.16
N ASN A 76 -14.07 -5.76 9.14
CA ASN A 76 -15.24 -5.35 9.93
C ASN A 76 -15.03 -5.51 11.45
N ASP A 77 -13.80 -5.33 11.94
CA ASP A 77 -13.45 -5.35 13.36
C ASP A 77 -13.55 -3.93 13.96
N LYS A 78 -14.80 -3.46 14.16
CA LYS A 78 -15.10 -2.14 14.71
C LYS A 78 -14.42 -1.91 16.07
N LYS A 79 -14.35 -2.97 16.90
CA LYS A 79 -13.74 -2.86 18.24
C LYS A 79 -12.26 -2.51 18.17
N THR A 80 -11.50 -3.20 17.32
CA THR A 80 -10.09 -2.91 17.11
C THR A 80 -9.90 -1.56 16.44
N PHE A 81 -10.75 -1.21 15.47
CA PHE A 81 -10.73 0.10 14.81
C PHE A 81 -10.87 1.25 15.82
N ASP A 82 -11.90 1.19 16.65
CA ASP A 82 -12.14 2.21 17.68
C ASP A 82 -10.99 2.34 18.69
N LEU A 83 -10.40 1.20 19.08
CA LEU A 83 -9.28 1.18 20.00
C LEU A 83 -8.03 1.84 19.41
N VAL A 84 -7.68 1.46 18.18
CA VAL A 84 -6.53 2.02 17.46
C VAL A 84 -6.72 3.51 17.18
N TYR A 85 -7.90 3.92 16.70
CA TYR A 85 -8.17 5.33 16.45
C TYR A 85 -8.14 6.17 17.74
N THR A 86 -8.71 5.65 18.84
CA THR A 86 -8.68 6.33 20.13
C THR A 86 -7.25 6.57 20.59
N TRP A 87 -6.38 5.55 20.50
CA TRP A 87 -4.97 5.70 20.83
C TRP A 87 -4.28 6.73 19.94
N THR A 88 -4.49 6.66 18.63
CA THR A 88 -3.93 7.58 17.63
C THR A 88 -4.32 9.02 17.95
N LYS A 89 -5.60 9.26 18.18
CA LYS A 89 -6.13 10.58 18.53
C LYS A 89 -5.51 11.13 19.82
N ASN A 90 -5.41 10.30 20.85
CA ASN A 90 -4.95 10.76 22.17
C ASN A 90 -3.44 11.03 22.23
N ASN A 91 -2.64 10.34 21.38
CA ASN A 91 -1.19 10.39 21.47
C ASN A 91 -0.50 11.10 20.31
N LEU A 92 -1.11 11.12 19.13
CA LEU A 92 -0.48 11.69 17.91
C LEU A 92 -1.16 12.98 17.42
N SER A 93 -2.37 13.35 17.91
CA SER A 93 -3.07 14.55 17.43
C SER A 93 -2.28 15.81 17.64
N ARG A 94 -2.22 16.62 16.60
CA ARG A 94 -1.65 17.97 16.58
C ARG A 94 -2.77 19.01 16.73
N LYS A 95 -2.38 20.25 17.05
CA LYS A 95 -3.34 21.38 17.18
C LYS A 95 -4.03 21.72 15.85
N ASP A 96 -3.38 21.44 14.72
CA ASP A 96 -3.86 21.69 13.37
C ASP A 96 -4.75 20.55 12.80
N LYS A 97 -5.14 19.57 13.59
CA LYS A 97 -5.96 18.40 13.27
C LYS A 97 -5.24 17.28 12.53
N LEU A 98 -3.98 17.45 12.14
CA LEU A 98 -3.13 16.40 11.59
C LEU A 98 -2.51 15.55 12.71
N PHE A 99 -1.71 14.54 12.34
CA PHE A 99 -1.06 13.66 13.30
C PHE A 99 0.46 13.77 13.23
N ALA A 100 1.11 13.76 14.41
CA ALA A 100 2.56 13.62 14.50
C ALA A 100 2.98 12.25 13.97
N TRP A 101 4.00 12.21 13.12
CA TRP A 101 4.36 10.97 12.44
C TRP A 101 5.09 9.97 13.33
N LEU A 102 5.80 10.43 14.40
CA LEU A 102 6.64 9.55 15.23
C LEU A 102 6.42 9.77 16.73
N TRP A 103 6.13 8.68 17.43
CA TRP A 103 6.02 8.62 18.87
C TRP A 103 6.84 7.46 19.43
N GLY A 104 7.47 7.64 20.60
CA GLY A 104 8.29 6.61 21.20
C GLY A 104 8.98 7.08 22.48
N LYS A 105 9.99 6.36 22.90
CA LYS A 105 10.81 6.73 24.06
C LYS A 105 11.84 7.81 23.67
N ASN A 106 11.91 8.86 24.48
CA ASN A 106 13.01 9.83 24.40
C ASN A 106 14.28 9.29 25.09
N GLN A 107 15.32 10.11 25.12
CA GLN A 107 16.61 9.76 25.76
C GLN A 107 16.48 9.49 27.27
N ASP A 108 15.48 10.05 27.95
CA ASP A 108 15.20 9.82 29.38
C ASP A 108 14.31 8.57 29.61
N GLY A 109 13.97 7.83 28.55
CA GLY A 109 13.09 6.67 28.62
C GLY A 109 11.61 6.97 28.74
N LYS A 110 11.20 8.25 28.62
CA LYS A 110 9.78 8.68 28.68
C LYS A 110 9.14 8.61 27.30
N TYR A 111 7.94 8.10 27.25
CA TYR A 111 7.13 8.02 26.03
C TYR A 111 6.51 9.39 25.70
N GLN A 112 6.75 9.84 24.45
CA GLN A 112 6.23 11.11 23.94
C GLN A 112 6.29 11.16 22.40
N ILE A 113 5.76 12.23 21.81
CA ILE A 113 6.02 12.57 20.41
C ILE A 113 7.53 12.87 20.26
N LEU A 114 8.18 12.12 19.37
CA LEU A 114 9.61 12.27 19.04
C LEU A 114 9.82 13.22 17.86
N ASP A 115 8.93 13.20 16.90
CA ASP A 115 8.90 14.16 15.79
C ASP A 115 7.44 14.59 15.55
N ASN A 116 7.19 15.87 15.73
CA ASN A 116 5.86 16.47 15.60
C ASN A 116 5.51 16.87 14.15
N ASN A 117 6.35 16.55 13.15
CA ASN A 117 5.93 16.77 11.77
C ASN A 117 4.77 15.82 11.43
N SER A 118 3.96 16.18 10.42
CA SER A 118 2.95 15.29 9.88
C SER A 118 3.54 14.43 8.74
N ALA A 119 2.83 13.35 8.39
CA ALA A 119 3.09 12.54 7.23
C ALA A 119 1.79 12.38 6.46
N SER A 120 1.69 13.03 5.30
CA SER A 120 0.42 13.19 4.60
C SER A 120 -0.17 11.87 4.09
N ASP A 121 0.64 10.83 3.84
CA ASP A 121 0.13 9.50 3.54
C ASP A 121 -0.68 8.90 4.70
N ALA A 122 -0.18 9.08 5.92
CA ALA A 122 -0.86 8.61 7.12
C ALA A 122 -2.11 9.44 7.45
N ASP A 123 -2.02 10.76 7.34
CA ASP A 123 -3.16 11.66 7.56
C ASP A 123 -4.30 11.35 6.57
N ILE A 124 -3.98 11.13 5.30
CA ILE A 124 -4.93 10.71 4.26
C ILE A 124 -5.54 9.35 4.59
N ASP A 125 -4.73 8.36 4.96
CA ASP A 125 -5.23 7.01 5.23
C ASP A 125 -6.10 6.97 6.50
N ILE A 126 -5.77 7.73 7.55
CA ILE A 126 -6.60 7.86 8.75
C ILE A 126 -7.95 8.50 8.40
N ALA A 127 -7.94 9.62 7.68
CA ALA A 127 -9.15 10.32 7.27
C ALA A 127 -10.03 9.45 6.37
N PHE A 128 -9.41 8.75 5.41
CA PHE A 128 -10.09 7.81 4.53
C PHE A 128 -10.74 6.66 5.31
N CYS A 129 -10.03 6.08 6.28
CA CYS A 129 -10.58 5.04 7.15
C CYS A 129 -11.76 5.52 7.97
N LEU A 130 -11.72 6.75 8.49
CA LEU A 130 -12.83 7.32 9.24
C LEU A 130 -14.07 7.53 8.37
N LEU A 131 -13.92 8.07 7.17
CA LEU A 131 -15.05 8.23 6.23
C LEU A 131 -15.62 6.88 5.80
N SER A 132 -14.74 5.90 5.51
CA SER A 132 -15.16 4.54 5.18
C SER A 132 -15.87 3.86 6.36
N ALA A 133 -15.42 4.12 7.59
CA ALA A 133 -16.07 3.65 8.81
C ALA A 133 -17.45 4.27 9.01
N TYR A 134 -17.60 5.54 8.68
CA TYR A 134 -18.90 6.20 8.65
C TYR A 134 -19.84 5.53 7.63
N GLU A 135 -19.38 5.33 6.39
CA GLU A 135 -20.16 4.65 5.35
C GLU A 135 -20.56 3.21 5.77
N GLN A 136 -19.66 2.48 6.43
CA GLN A 136 -19.89 1.07 6.77
C GLN A 136 -20.73 0.89 8.05
N TRP A 137 -20.49 1.69 9.09
CA TRP A 137 -21.10 1.50 10.41
C TRP A 137 -22.16 2.54 10.75
N ASN A 138 -22.39 3.53 9.88
CA ASN A 138 -23.39 4.60 10.02
C ASN A 138 -23.31 5.31 11.39
N ASP A 139 -22.08 5.60 11.86
CA ASP A 139 -21.80 6.24 13.15
C ASP A 139 -21.21 7.63 12.90
N GLU A 140 -22.01 8.66 13.15
CA GLU A 140 -21.70 10.08 12.93
C GLU A 140 -20.40 10.56 13.59
N LYS A 141 -19.92 9.84 14.61
CA LYS A 141 -18.66 10.20 15.29
C LYS A 141 -17.49 10.19 14.30
N TYR A 142 -17.47 9.23 13.35
CA TYR A 142 -16.38 9.12 12.39
C TYR A 142 -16.37 10.27 11.37
N LEU A 143 -17.55 10.68 10.90
CA LEU A 143 -17.68 11.83 10.01
C LEU A 143 -17.20 13.13 10.68
N LYS A 144 -17.63 13.35 11.94
CA LYS A 144 -17.23 14.52 12.74
C LYS A 144 -15.72 14.58 12.99
N GLU A 145 -15.06 13.44 13.09
CA GLU A 145 -13.59 13.38 13.22
C GLU A 145 -12.89 13.56 11.86
N ALA A 146 -13.41 12.97 10.78
CA ALA A 146 -12.76 12.96 9.46
C ALA A 146 -12.76 14.35 8.80
N VAL A 147 -13.89 15.07 8.81
CA VAL A 147 -14.01 16.34 8.07
C VAL A 147 -12.95 17.38 8.48
N PRO A 148 -12.68 17.63 9.77
CA PRO A 148 -11.61 18.54 10.14
C PRO A 148 -10.21 18.09 9.69
N ILE A 149 -9.98 16.77 9.61
CA ILE A 149 -8.69 16.23 9.16
C ILE A 149 -8.51 16.46 7.65
N ILE A 150 -9.53 16.14 6.83
CA ILE A 150 -9.41 16.34 5.37
C ILE A 150 -9.24 17.83 5.04
N GLN A 151 -9.93 18.74 5.73
CA GLN A 151 -9.72 20.18 5.56
C GLN A 151 -8.32 20.62 5.94
N ALA A 152 -7.76 20.08 7.04
CA ALA A 152 -6.39 20.36 7.44
C ALA A 152 -5.34 19.81 6.45
N ILE A 153 -5.57 18.63 5.85
CA ILE A 153 -4.73 18.09 4.77
C ILE A 153 -4.70 19.08 3.60
N TRP A 154 -5.87 19.55 3.15
CA TRP A 154 -5.95 20.52 2.06
C TRP A 154 -5.18 21.79 2.40
N ASP A 155 -5.44 22.39 3.55
CA ASP A 155 -4.90 23.69 3.94
C ASP A 155 -3.39 23.66 4.25
N LYS A 156 -2.86 22.53 4.71
CA LYS A 156 -1.50 22.45 5.28
C LYS A 156 -0.55 21.55 4.50
N GLU A 157 -1.08 20.57 3.79
CA GLU A 157 -0.28 19.56 3.09
C GLU A 157 -0.44 19.63 1.58
N THR A 158 -1.10 20.67 1.06
CA THR A 158 -1.12 20.94 -0.38
C THR A 158 -0.42 22.25 -0.72
N LYS A 159 0.11 22.34 -1.93
CA LYS A 159 0.72 23.56 -2.46
C LYS A 159 0.45 23.68 -3.94
N ARG A 160 0.15 24.91 -4.38
CA ARG A 160 -0.01 25.19 -5.82
C ARG A 160 1.35 25.41 -6.47
N VAL A 161 1.60 24.71 -7.57
CA VAL A 161 2.81 24.84 -8.40
C VAL A 161 2.37 25.03 -9.85
N GLY A 162 2.49 26.26 -10.33
CA GLY A 162 1.90 26.64 -11.62
C GLY A 162 0.39 26.42 -11.59
N ASN A 163 -0.12 25.67 -12.55
CA ASN A 163 -1.55 25.36 -12.67
C ASN A 163 -1.98 24.09 -11.92
N HIS A 164 -1.07 23.41 -11.22
CA HIS A 164 -1.37 22.16 -10.54
C HIS A 164 -1.27 22.30 -9.02
N LEU A 165 -2.20 21.67 -8.33
CA LEU A 165 -2.12 21.47 -6.89
C LEU A 165 -1.27 20.22 -6.61
N ILE A 166 -0.33 20.26 -5.67
CA ILE A 166 0.47 19.11 -5.33
C ILE A 166 0.34 18.78 -3.85
N LEU A 167 0.28 17.48 -3.53
CA LEU A 167 0.38 16.99 -2.18
C LEU A 167 1.83 17.02 -1.73
N MET A 168 2.09 17.66 -0.60
CA MET A 168 3.37 17.67 0.08
C MET A 168 3.47 16.49 1.05
N PRO A 169 4.69 15.99 1.34
CA PRO A 169 4.85 14.83 2.24
C PRO A 169 4.50 15.10 3.70
N GLY A 170 4.33 16.37 4.08
CA GLY A 170 3.96 16.86 5.41
C GLY A 170 4.12 18.36 5.51
N VAL A 171 3.83 18.92 6.69
CA VAL A 171 3.75 20.39 6.87
C VAL A 171 5.12 21.08 6.77
N LYS A 172 6.22 20.45 7.20
CA LYS A 172 7.53 21.11 7.35
C LYS A 172 8.44 21.07 6.11
N GLN A 173 8.04 20.43 5.02
CA GLN A 173 9.02 20.02 3.98
C GLN A 173 9.10 20.92 2.76
N THR A 174 8.75 22.20 2.86
CA THR A 174 8.85 23.11 1.71
C THR A 174 9.63 24.37 2.02
N THR A 175 10.74 24.56 1.30
CA THR A 175 11.24 25.90 1.00
C THR A 175 10.47 26.46 -0.20
N SER A 176 10.54 27.79 -0.43
CA SER A 176 9.85 28.42 -1.59
C SER A 176 10.38 27.95 -2.95
N GLU A 177 11.62 27.45 -2.99
CA GLU A 177 12.34 27.14 -4.23
C GLU A 177 12.40 25.66 -4.60
N LYS A 178 12.29 24.76 -3.61
CA LYS A 178 12.44 23.31 -3.80
C LYS A 178 11.33 22.58 -3.06
N ILE A 179 10.53 21.80 -3.78
CA ILE A 179 9.45 20.98 -3.22
C ILE A 179 9.85 19.53 -3.35
N GLU A 180 9.98 18.84 -2.23
CA GLU A 180 10.14 17.38 -2.19
C GLU A 180 8.79 16.71 -2.28
N VAL A 181 8.69 15.67 -3.09
CA VAL A 181 7.45 14.95 -3.35
C VAL A 181 7.69 13.45 -3.26
N ASN A 182 6.83 12.76 -2.51
CA ASN A 182 6.77 11.31 -2.50
C ASN A 182 5.56 10.86 -3.33
N PRO A 183 5.75 10.28 -4.52
CA PRO A 183 4.64 9.91 -5.39
C PRO A 183 3.77 8.79 -4.80
N SER A 184 4.27 8.01 -3.84
CA SER A 184 3.51 6.96 -3.16
C SER A 184 2.46 7.48 -2.19
N TYR A 185 2.52 8.79 -1.85
CA TYR A 185 1.54 9.44 -1.00
C TYR A 185 0.28 9.86 -1.77
N PHE A 186 0.35 9.92 -3.10
CA PHE A 186 -0.82 10.21 -3.93
C PHE A 186 -1.85 9.08 -3.81
N SER A 187 -3.03 9.42 -3.31
CA SER A 187 -4.12 8.49 -3.05
C SER A 187 -5.42 8.92 -3.75
N PRO A 188 -5.50 8.79 -5.09
CA PRO A 188 -6.64 9.29 -5.85
C PRO A 188 -8.00 8.76 -5.35
N TYR A 189 -8.06 7.49 -4.95
CA TYR A 189 -9.28 6.90 -4.40
C TYR A 189 -9.73 7.56 -3.08
N SER A 190 -8.77 8.01 -2.25
CA SER A 190 -9.08 8.74 -1.01
C SER A 190 -9.59 10.13 -1.32
N PHE A 191 -8.97 10.84 -2.26
CA PHE A 191 -9.39 12.18 -2.66
C PHE A 191 -10.81 12.19 -3.25
N ARG A 192 -11.18 11.14 -4.03
CA ARG A 192 -12.55 10.97 -4.51
C ARG A 192 -13.56 10.78 -3.38
N LEU A 193 -13.18 10.08 -2.32
CA LEU A 193 -14.03 9.95 -1.14
C LEU A 193 -14.14 11.29 -0.40
N PHE A 194 -13.03 12.03 -0.25
CA PHE A 194 -13.04 13.33 0.41
C PHE A 194 -13.96 14.33 -0.29
N GLN A 195 -14.01 14.30 -1.63
CA GLN A 195 -14.92 15.15 -2.42
C GLN A 195 -16.40 14.99 -2.03
N LYS A 196 -16.81 13.82 -1.52
CA LYS A 196 -18.21 13.59 -1.09
C LYS A 196 -18.54 14.31 0.21
N TYR A 197 -17.56 14.58 1.07
CA TYR A 197 -17.74 15.04 2.43
C TYR A 197 -17.13 16.40 2.74
N ASP A 198 -16.43 16.98 1.78
CA ASP A 198 -15.86 18.32 1.87
C ASP A 198 -16.26 19.14 0.61
N ASP A 199 -17.22 20.02 0.79
CA ASP A 199 -17.73 20.90 -0.26
C ASP A 199 -16.93 22.21 -0.41
N LYS A 200 -15.96 22.45 0.48
CA LYS A 200 -15.14 23.67 0.48
C LYS A 200 -13.99 23.59 -0.54
N HIS A 201 -13.56 22.38 -0.90
CA HIS A 201 -12.37 22.16 -1.69
C HIS A 201 -12.64 21.23 -2.87
N ASP A 202 -11.96 21.47 -3.99
CA ASP A 202 -12.04 20.60 -5.16
C ASP A 202 -10.99 19.47 -5.10
N TRP A 203 -11.32 18.42 -4.38
CA TRP A 203 -10.46 17.23 -4.27
C TRP A 203 -10.21 16.51 -5.59
N ASN A 204 -11.05 16.74 -6.63
CA ASN A 204 -10.81 16.20 -7.97
C ASN A 204 -9.57 16.84 -8.59
N GLU A 205 -9.23 18.08 -8.24
CA GLU A 205 -7.97 18.71 -8.68
C GLU A 205 -6.74 17.91 -8.18
N LEU A 206 -6.77 17.39 -6.94
CA LEU A 206 -5.70 16.53 -6.45
C LEU A 206 -5.68 15.15 -7.14
N VAL A 207 -6.83 14.62 -7.52
CA VAL A 207 -6.89 13.40 -8.36
C VAL A 207 -6.20 13.66 -9.69
N ASP A 208 -6.54 14.75 -10.37
CA ASP A 208 -5.98 15.10 -11.68
C ASP A 208 -4.48 15.38 -11.60
N SER A 209 -4.07 16.12 -10.59
CA SER A 209 -2.66 16.42 -10.33
C SER A 209 -1.85 15.17 -9.99
N SER A 210 -2.43 14.23 -9.25
CA SER A 210 -1.76 12.95 -8.94
C SER A 210 -1.41 12.19 -10.22
N TYR A 211 -2.37 12.03 -11.13
CA TYR A 211 -2.13 11.36 -12.41
C TYR A 211 -1.19 12.13 -13.31
N PHE A 212 -1.27 13.46 -13.31
CA PHE A 212 -0.35 14.32 -14.06
C PHE A 212 1.10 14.12 -13.58
N TYR A 213 1.36 14.25 -12.27
CA TYR A 213 2.71 14.11 -11.73
C TYR A 213 3.25 12.69 -11.81
N LEU A 214 2.42 11.67 -11.60
CA LEU A 214 2.83 10.27 -11.81
C LEU A 214 3.26 10.04 -13.26
N SER A 215 2.45 10.45 -14.23
CA SER A 215 2.80 10.32 -15.64
C SER A 215 4.08 11.09 -15.99
N ALA A 216 4.20 12.33 -15.52
CA ALA A 216 5.34 13.20 -15.80
C ALA A 216 6.64 12.68 -15.19
N VAL A 217 6.63 12.21 -13.92
CA VAL A 217 7.85 11.70 -13.26
C VAL A 217 8.27 10.34 -13.84
N MET A 218 7.31 9.46 -14.09
CA MET A 218 7.59 8.12 -14.64
C MET A 218 8.11 8.19 -16.09
N SER A 219 7.70 9.20 -16.87
CA SER A 219 8.25 9.41 -18.22
C SER A 219 9.72 9.83 -18.22
N LYS A 220 10.27 10.29 -17.11
CA LYS A 220 11.68 10.68 -16.96
C LYS A 220 12.59 9.52 -16.54
N THR A 221 12.02 8.39 -16.11
CA THR A 221 12.79 7.17 -15.83
C THR A 221 12.84 6.28 -17.06
N ARG A 222 13.98 5.61 -17.29
CA ARG A 222 14.13 4.72 -18.46
C ARG A 222 13.20 3.52 -18.40
N THR A 223 12.86 3.05 -17.20
CA THR A 223 11.96 1.91 -16.97
C THR A 223 10.51 2.30 -17.01
N GLY A 224 10.19 3.59 -16.84
CA GLY A 224 8.85 4.07 -16.54
C GLY A 224 8.37 3.73 -15.13
N LEU A 225 9.24 3.21 -14.24
CA LEU A 225 8.89 3.00 -12.84
C LEU A 225 8.89 4.32 -12.06
N PRO A 226 8.02 4.49 -11.06
CA PRO A 226 8.03 5.67 -10.21
C PRO A 226 9.30 5.69 -9.34
N PRO A 227 9.89 6.86 -9.05
CA PRO A 227 10.93 6.97 -8.03
C PRO A 227 10.33 6.96 -6.62
N ASN A 228 11.14 6.71 -5.58
CA ASN A 228 10.72 6.90 -4.20
C ASN A 228 10.36 8.37 -3.94
N TRP A 229 11.20 9.28 -4.41
CA TRP A 229 11.04 10.72 -4.25
C TRP A 229 11.47 11.44 -5.53
N PHE A 230 10.88 12.60 -5.75
CA PHE A 230 11.33 13.53 -6.76
C PHE A 230 11.25 14.98 -6.23
N LEU A 231 11.85 15.90 -6.97
CA LEU A 231 11.85 17.31 -6.64
C LEU A 231 11.09 18.08 -7.71
N ILE A 232 10.44 19.14 -7.29
CA ILE A 232 10.01 20.22 -8.19
C ILE A 232 10.83 21.45 -7.83
N GLN A 233 11.62 21.92 -8.80
CA GLN A 233 12.44 23.12 -8.66
C GLN A 233 12.27 23.97 -9.90
N ASN A 234 11.93 25.24 -9.73
CA ASN A 234 11.65 26.17 -10.85
C ASN A 234 10.62 25.62 -11.85
N GLY A 235 9.59 24.90 -11.34
CA GLY A 235 8.56 24.26 -12.17
C GLY A 235 9.00 22.98 -12.89
N GLN A 236 10.26 22.55 -12.72
CA GLN A 236 10.80 21.35 -13.36
C GLN A 236 10.84 20.17 -12.40
N ILE A 237 10.48 18.98 -12.89
CA ILE A 237 10.61 17.70 -12.17
C ILE A 237 12.06 17.22 -12.32
N ILE A 238 12.70 16.96 -11.18
CA ILE A 238 14.07 16.44 -11.07
C ILE A 238 14.03 15.12 -10.31
N ILE A 239 14.67 14.10 -10.86
CA ILE A 239 14.93 12.81 -10.20
C ILE A 239 16.43 12.79 -9.87
N GLU A 240 16.75 12.65 -8.58
CA GLU A 240 18.13 12.58 -8.13
C GLU A 240 18.73 11.20 -8.44
N ASP A 241 19.99 11.16 -8.85
CA ASP A 241 20.72 9.87 -8.95
C ASP A 241 21.17 9.42 -7.55
N SER A 242 20.22 8.91 -6.79
CA SER A 242 20.38 8.49 -5.41
C SER A 242 19.28 7.46 -5.06
N LYS A 243 19.37 6.85 -3.87
CA LYS A 243 18.31 5.97 -3.35
C LYS A 243 16.93 6.64 -3.31
N ARG A 244 16.87 7.97 -3.26
CA ARG A 244 15.59 8.71 -3.32
C ARG A 244 15.00 8.69 -4.72
N GLY A 245 15.81 8.75 -5.77
CA GLY A 245 15.38 8.67 -7.17
C GLY A 245 15.19 7.24 -7.67
N ASP A 246 15.54 6.23 -6.89
CA ASP A 246 15.35 4.83 -7.24
C ASP A 246 13.87 4.41 -7.05
N PHE A 247 13.49 3.33 -7.73
CA PHE A 247 12.31 2.56 -7.38
C PHE A 247 12.65 1.61 -6.23
N SER A 248 11.94 1.73 -5.09
CA SER A 248 12.08 0.77 -3.99
C SER A 248 10.89 0.86 -2.99
N TYR A 249 11.16 0.82 -1.70
CA TYR A 249 10.18 0.67 -0.61
C TYR A 249 9.04 1.69 -0.58
N ASP A 250 9.29 2.96 -0.95
CA ASP A 250 8.23 3.96 -1.06
C ASP A 250 7.48 3.80 -2.37
N ALA A 251 8.23 3.75 -3.49
CA ALA A 251 7.69 3.75 -4.84
C ALA A 251 6.74 2.57 -5.12
N ILE A 252 6.96 1.41 -4.47
CA ILE A 252 6.08 0.25 -4.62
C ILE A 252 4.63 0.56 -4.27
N ARG A 253 4.40 1.46 -3.31
CA ARG A 253 3.04 1.84 -2.88
C ARG A 253 2.26 2.59 -3.95
N VAL A 254 2.92 3.18 -4.96
CA VAL A 254 2.24 3.78 -6.14
C VAL A 254 1.36 2.74 -6.82
N PHE A 255 1.86 1.50 -7.00
CA PHE A 255 1.08 0.42 -7.60
C PHE A 255 -0.15 0.07 -6.77
N TRP A 256 -0.03 0.03 -5.45
CA TRP A 256 -1.18 -0.17 -4.56
C TRP A 256 -2.21 0.96 -4.70
N ARG A 257 -1.76 2.23 -4.63
CA ARG A 257 -2.64 3.40 -4.68
C ARG A 257 -3.40 3.47 -6.01
N VAL A 258 -2.68 3.33 -7.12
CA VAL A 258 -3.27 3.41 -8.48
C VAL A 258 -4.15 2.19 -8.78
N TYR A 259 -3.75 0.98 -8.35
CA TYR A 259 -4.58 -0.22 -8.47
C TYR A 259 -5.90 -0.08 -7.72
N SER A 260 -5.86 0.46 -6.51
CA SER A 260 -7.06 0.67 -5.69
C SER A 260 -8.03 1.66 -6.34
N ASP A 261 -7.54 2.75 -6.93
CA ASP A 261 -8.38 3.69 -7.67
C ASP A 261 -8.96 3.05 -8.94
N TYR A 262 -8.13 2.35 -9.73
CA TYR A 262 -8.56 1.62 -10.91
C TYR A 262 -9.66 0.60 -10.62
N LYS A 263 -9.50 -0.19 -9.57
CA LYS A 263 -10.48 -1.22 -9.18
C LYS A 263 -11.81 -0.65 -8.71
N ARG A 264 -11.80 0.57 -8.18
CA ARG A 264 -13.00 1.25 -7.68
C ARG A 264 -13.77 2.00 -8.75
N THR A 265 -13.05 2.63 -9.67
CA THR A 265 -13.62 3.65 -10.57
C THR A 265 -13.49 3.32 -12.05
N GLY A 266 -12.61 2.37 -12.40
CA GLY A 266 -12.24 2.13 -13.81
C GLY A 266 -11.41 3.25 -14.42
N GLU A 267 -10.70 4.06 -13.62
CA GLU A 267 -9.90 5.21 -14.06
C GLU A 267 -8.91 4.83 -15.18
N LYS A 268 -9.10 5.40 -16.35
CA LYS A 268 -8.30 5.04 -17.54
C LYS A 268 -6.85 5.50 -17.46
N ARG A 269 -6.57 6.61 -16.77
CA ARG A 269 -5.21 7.14 -16.56
C ARG A 269 -4.36 6.21 -15.68
N ALA A 270 -5.00 5.33 -14.91
CA ALA A 270 -4.31 4.29 -14.14
C ALA A 270 -3.66 3.24 -15.02
N VAL A 271 -4.24 2.92 -16.19
CA VAL A 271 -3.79 1.82 -17.06
C VAL A 271 -2.31 1.96 -17.46
N PRO A 272 -1.84 3.07 -18.07
CA PRO A 272 -0.44 3.19 -18.48
C PRO A 272 0.55 3.17 -17.31
N ILE A 273 0.10 3.50 -16.09
CA ILE A 273 0.92 3.41 -14.86
C ILE A 273 1.01 1.94 -14.42
N LEU A 274 -0.12 1.24 -14.35
CA LEU A 274 -0.16 -0.16 -13.94
C LEU A 274 0.55 -1.08 -14.93
N GLU A 275 0.54 -0.76 -16.24
CA GLU A 275 1.28 -1.50 -17.27
C GLU A 275 2.80 -1.52 -17.04
N LYS A 276 3.35 -0.60 -16.26
CA LYS A 276 4.79 -0.62 -15.90
C LYS A 276 5.18 -1.84 -15.07
N VAL A 277 4.22 -2.56 -14.54
CA VAL A 277 4.44 -3.88 -13.90
C VAL A 277 5.03 -4.90 -14.88
N ASN A 278 4.90 -4.71 -16.20
CA ASN A 278 5.53 -5.57 -17.21
C ASN A 278 7.06 -5.64 -17.06
N PHE A 279 7.69 -4.60 -16.52
CA PHE A 279 9.11 -4.64 -16.15
C PHE A 279 9.42 -5.84 -15.22
N PHE A 280 8.58 -6.08 -14.21
CA PHE A 280 8.77 -7.18 -13.26
C PHE A 280 8.38 -8.53 -13.87
N ILE A 281 7.38 -8.57 -14.75
CA ILE A 281 7.02 -9.78 -15.52
C ILE A 281 8.20 -10.24 -16.37
N ASP A 282 8.86 -9.32 -17.08
CA ASP A 282 10.02 -9.63 -17.92
C ASP A 282 11.24 -10.03 -17.08
N LYS A 283 11.48 -9.37 -15.94
CA LYS A 283 12.52 -9.78 -14.99
C LYS A 283 12.28 -11.19 -14.49
N TRP A 284 11.06 -11.52 -14.06
CA TRP A 284 10.71 -12.86 -13.63
C TRP A 284 10.93 -13.92 -14.72
N LYS A 285 10.45 -13.67 -15.93
CA LYS A 285 10.61 -14.60 -17.06
C LYS A 285 12.07 -14.87 -17.41
N THR A 286 12.94 -13.89 -17.19
CA THR A 286 14.38 -13.99 -17.54
C THR A 286 15.23 -14.57 -16.42
N THR A 287 14.94 -14.20 -15.17
CA THR A 287 15.85 -14.48 -14.03
C THR A 287 15.24 -15.39 -12.97
N GLN A 288 13.93 -15.61 -13.00
CA GLN A 288 13.15 -16.29 -11.95
C GLN A 288 13.39 -15.66 -10.55
N LYS A 289 13.70 -14.35 -10.54
CA LYS A 289 13.94 -13.57 -9.33
C LYS A 289 13.40 -12.16 -9.47
N LEU A 290 12.86 -11.61 -8.39
CA LEU A 290 12.49 -10.21 -8.26
C LEU A 290 13.27 -9.59 -7.10
N TYR A 291 13.80 -8.41 -7.38
CA TYR A 291 14.47 -7.57 -6.39
C TYR A 291 13.64 -6.31 -6.14
N THR A 292 13.96 -5.60 -5.06
CA THR A 292 13.22 -4.42 -4.63
C THR A 292 13.78 -3.13 -5.21
N ASN A 293 15.13 -3.03 -5.28
CA ASN A 293 15.81 -1.76 -5.51
C ASN A 293 16.33 -1.65 -6.95
N TYR A 294 15.70 -0.79 -7.74
CA TYR A 294 16.10 -0.50 -9.13
C TYR A 294 16.38 1.00 -9.30
N GLN A 295 17.50 1.31 -9.95
CA GLN A 295 17.83 2.67 -10.35
C GLN A 295 16.87 3.17 -11.44
N SER A 296 16.79 4.46 -11.65
CA SER A 296 15.93 5.07 -12.67
C SER A 296 16.24 4.59 -14.11
N ASN A 297 17.45 4.10 -14.37
CA ASN A 297 17.87 3.48 -15.63
C ASN A 297 17.48 2.00 -15.76
N GLY A 298 16.99 1.36 -14.70
CA GLY A 298 16.58 -0.05 -14.65
C GLY A 298 17.65 -1.04 -14.23
N GLU A 299 18.83 -0.55 -13.85
CA GLU A 299 19.87 -1.38 -13.25
C GLU A 299 19.52 -1.68 -11.78
N LEU A 300 19.98 -2.82 -11.28
CA LEU A 300 19.85 -3.13 -9.88
C LEU A 300 20.71 -2.19 -9.03
N ARG A 301 20.14 -1.62 -7.98
CA ARG A 301 20.92 -0.93 -6.95
C ARG A 301 21.58 -1.93 -6.02
N ASP A 302 20.86 -2.95 -5.65
CA ASP A 302 21.29 -4.08 -4.83
C ASP A 302 20.38 -5.29 -5.04
N LYS A 303 20.69 -6.41 -4.40
CA LYS A 303 19.92 -7.66 -4.49
C LYS A 303 18.99 -7.88 -3.30
N ASP A 304 18.36 -6.81 -2.83
CA ASP A 304 17.37 -6.91 -1.76
C ASP A 304 16.07 -7.56 -2.29
N GLU A 305 15.63 -8.59 -1.58
CA GLU A 305 14.42 -9.39 -1.88
C GLU A 305 13.33 -9.10 -0.84
N PHE A 306 12.87 -7.85 -0.79
CA PHE A 306 11.84 -7.46 0.17
C PHE A 306 10.47 -8.00 -0.24
N VAL A 307 10.01 -9.01 0.48
CA VAL A 307 8.77 -9.74 0.18
C VAL A 307 7.52 -8.84 0.17
N GLY A 308 7.51 -7.76 0.96
CA GLY A 308 6.41 -6.79 0.97
C GLY A 308 6.21 -6.11 -0.39
N SER A 309 7.30 -5.78 -1.09
CA SER A 309 7.23 -5.23 -2.45
C SER A 309 6.63 -6.23 -3.42
N ILE A 310 7.08 -7.48 -3.36
CA ILE A 310 6.58 -8.55 -4.22
C ILE A 310 5.08 -8.76 -3.99
N ALA A 311 4.63 -8.77 -2.75
CA ALA A 311 3.23 -8.93 -2.41
C ALA A 311 2.33 -7.85 -3.01
N ILE A 312 2.77 -6.58 -3.02
CA ILE A 312 2.03 -5.46 -3.64
C ILE A 312 2.00 -5.57 -5.17
N LEU A 313 3.06 -6.09 -5.80
CA LEU A 313 3.12 -6.24 -7.26
C LEU A 313 2.22 -7.35 -7.79
N ILE A 314 2.09 -8.47 -7.08
CA ILE A 314 1.39 -9.67 -7.57
C ILE A 314 -0.06 -9.40 -8.01
N PRO A 315 -0.91 -8.66 -7.28
CA PRO A 315 -2.26 -8.31 -7.71
C PRO A 315 -2.28 -7.53 -9.02
N VAL A 316 -1.29 -6.66 -9.23
CA VAL A 316 -1.16 -5.86 -10.45
C VAL A 316 -0.66 -6.73 -11.60
N ILE A 317 0.36 -7.57 -11.39
CA ILE A 317 0.84 -8.57 -12.37
C ILE A 317 -0.33 -9.46 -12.83
N LYS A 318 -1.20 -9.87 -11.92
CA LYS A 318 -2.38 -10.71 -12.20
C LYS A 318 -3.34 -10.08 -13.22
N LEU A 319 -3.38 -8.76 -13.36
CA LEU A 319 -4.19 -8.09 -14.38
C LEU A 319 -3.68 -8.39 -15.79
N TYR A 320 -2.38 -8.53 -15.97
CA TYR A 320 -1.70 -8.66 -17.27
C TYR A 320 -1.23 -10.09 -17.57
N ASP A 321 -0.73 -10.80 -16.56
CA ASP A 321 -0.22 -12.17 -16.69
C ASP A 321 -0.55 -13.00 -15.45
N LYS A 322 -1.71 -13.68 -15.51
CA LYS A 322 -2.19 -14.53 -14.41
C LYS A 322 -1.25 -15.70 -14.10
N LYS A 323 -0.58 -16.24 -15.13
CA LYS A 323 0.32 -17.38 -14.96
C LYS A 323 1.57 -16.95 -14.21
N THR A 324 2.21 -15.87 -14.66
CA THR A 324 3.39 -15.30 -13.99
C THR A 324 3.06 -14.86 -12.56
N ALA A 325 1.90 -14.24 -12.32
CA ALA A 325 1.46 -13.89 -10.97
C ALA A 325 1.38 -15.12 -10.04
N ALA A 326 0.81 -16.24 -10.53
CA ALA A 326 0.71 -17.47 -9.76
C ALA A 326 2.08 -18.14 -9.50
N GLU A 327 2.99 -18.08 -10.45
CA GLU A 327 4.36 -18.58 -10.30
C GLU A 327 5.12 -17.79 -9.25
N ILE A 328 5.09 -16.45 -9.32
CA ILE A 328 5.71 -15.56 -8.32
C ILE A 328 5.11 -15.82 -6.95
N TYR A 329 3.78 -15.88 -6.85
CA TYR A 329 3.10 -16.12 -5.59
C TYR A 329 3.57 -17.44 -4.94
N LYS A 330 3.62 -18.51 -5.72
CA LYS A 330 4.07 -19.83 -5.25
C LYS A 330 5.55 -19.83 -4.82
N SER A 331 6.41 -19.16 -5.57
CA SER A 331 7.86 -19.13 -5.30
C SER A 331 8.25 -18.16 -4.18
N GLU A 332 7.69 -16.95 -4.21
CA GLU A 332 8.17 -15.85 -3.37
C GLU A 332 7.30 -15.59 -2.13
N ILE A 333 6.02 -16.00 -2.15
CA ILE A 333 5.09 -15.71 -1.05
C ILE A 333 4.82 -16.96 -0.19
N VAL A 334 4.45 -18.08 -0.84
CA VAL A 334 4.07 -19.31 -0.13
C VAL A 334 5.13 -19.82 0.84
N PRO A 335 6.46 -19.77 0.57
CA PRO A 335 7.48 -20.24 1.49
C PRO A 335 7.53 -19.51 2.83
N TYR A 336 6.91 -18.34 2.91
CA TYR A 336 6.87 -17.54 4.14
C TYR A 336 5.66 -17.82 5.03
N PHE A 337 4.69 -18.61 4.55
CA PHE A 337 3.56 -19.01 5.38
C PHE A 337 3.96 -20.06 6.40
N ALA A 338 3.48 -19.91 7.63
CA ALA A 338 3.46 -20.99 8.59
C ALA A 338 2.39 -22.04 8.20
N LYS A 339 2.52 -23.27 8.71
CA LYS A 339 1.56 -24.36 8.43
C LYS A 339 0.13 -24.04 8.83
N ASP A 340 -0.06 -23.14 9.77
CA ASP A 340 -1.33 -22.67 10.30
C ASP A 340 -1.89 -21.43 9.56
N GLY A 341 -1.27 -21.01 8.45
CA GLY A 341 -1.79 -20.01 7.53
C GLY A 341 -1.57 -18.55 7.92
N TYR A 342 -0.54 -18.28 8.69
CA TYR A 342 -0.08 -16.92 8.98
C TYR A 342 1.41 -16.74 8.64
N TRP A 343 1.85 -15.48 8.51
CA TRP A 343 3.22 -15.13 8.14
C TRP A 343 4.21 -15.51 9.25
N GLN A 344 5.34 -16.13 8.88
CA GLN A 344 6.43 -16.43 9.81
C GLN A 344 7.12 -15.14 10.27
N ASN A 345 7.65 -15.12 11.50
CA ASN A 345 8.35 -13.99 12.13
C ASN A 345 9.68 -13.58 11.45
N LYS A 346 9.94 -14.00 10.22
CA LYS A 346 11.15 -13.66 9.47
C LYS A 346 11.12 -12.27 8.86
N HIS A 347 9.94 -11.66 8.80
CA HIS A 347 9.72 -10.41 8.12
C HIS A 347 9.51 -9.31 9.12
N ASN A 348 10.09 -8.18 8.80
CA ASN A 348 9.95 -6.99 9.58
C ASN A 348 8.49 -6.52 9.61
N TYR A 349 8.22 -5.67 10.55
CA TYR A 349 6.93 -5.02 10.75
C TYR A 349 6.37 -4.41 9.46
N TYR A 350 7.20 -3.67 8.70
CA TYR A 350 6.77 -3.03 7.46
C TYR A 350 6.40 -4.06 6.38
N ALA A 351 7.20 -5.13 6.21
CA ALA A 351 6.88 -6.21 5.29
C ALA A 351 5.53 -6.85 5.58
N ARG A 352 5.20 -7.08 6.86
CA ARG A 352 3.93 -7.71 7.24
C ARG A 352 2.71 -6.86 6.92
N ASN A 353 2.82 -5.53 6.97
CA ASN A 353 1.77 -4.64 6.49
C ASN A 353 1.52 -4.83 5.00
N LEU A 354 2.58 -4.73 4.19
CA LEU A 354 2.46 -4.84 2.73
C LEU A 354 2.06 -6.25 2.28
N LEU A 355 2.53 -7.29 2.96
CA LEU A 355 2.09 -8.66 2.72
C LEU A 355 0.57 -8.81 2.92
N TRP A 356 0.04 -8.29 4.01
CA TRP A 356 -1.40 -8.35 4.27
C TRP A 356 -2.20 -7.59 3.21
N PHE A 357 -1.74 -6.40 2.80
CA PHE A 357 -2.38 -5.62 1.76
C PHE A 357 -2.32 -6.30 0.39
N GLY A 358 -1.16 -6.85 0.03
CA GLY A 358 -0.98 -7.61 -1.20
C GLY A 358 -1.92 -8.80 -1.29
N GLU A 359 -2.04 -9.58 -0.21
CA GLU A 359 -2.96 -10.71 -0.11
C GLU A 359 -4.42 -10.29 -0.22
N TYR A 360 -4.79 -9.23 0.48
CA TYR A 360 -6.16 -8.71 0.41
C TYR A 360 -6.53 -8.30 -1.01
N MET A 361 -5.64 -7.58 -1.71
CA MET A 361 -5.82 -7.20 -3.11
C MET A 361 -5.82 -8.42 -4.05
N TYR A 362 -4.95 -9.41 -3.80
CA TYR A 362 -4.86 -10.62 -4.62
C TYR A 362 -6.13 -11.44 -4.61
N THR A 363 -6.88 -11.45 -3.50
CA THR A 363 -8.21 -12.09 -3.38
C THR A 363 -9.33 -11.34 -4.12
N ASN A 364 -9.01 -10.31 -4.92
CA ASN A 364 -9.93 -9.45 -5.69
C ASN A 364 -10.87 -8.57 -4.86
N LYS A 365 -10.56 -8.37 -3.60
CA LYS A 365 -11.26 -7.38 -2.80
C LYS A 365 -10.60 -6.03 -3.04
N SER A 366 -11.38 -4.97 -3.29
CA SER A 366 -10.81 -3.63 -3.17
C SER A 366 -10.51 -3.38 -1.70
N LEU A 367 -9.36 -2.78 -1.40
CA LEU A 367 -8.86 -2.56 -0.02
C LEU A 367 -9.81 -1.72 0.83
N LEU A 368 -10.92 -1.44 0.53
CA LEU A 368 -12.02 -0.78 1.24
C LEU A 368 -13.13 -0.64 0.21
N LYS A 369 -14.30 -1.13 0.50
CA LYS A 369 -15.45 -1.05 -0.41
C LYS A 369 -15.92 0.39 -0.57
#